data_b3d1b5458fd59b9e3bab4f90905aae92
#
_entry.id   b3d1b5458fd59b9e3bab4f90905aae92
#
_cell.length_a   1.000
_cell.length_b   1.000
_cell.length_c   1.000
_cell.angle_alpha   90.00
_cell.angle_beta   90.00
_cell.angle_gamma   90.00
#
_symmetry.space_group_name_H-M   'P 1'
#
loop_
_entity.id
_entity.type
_entity.pdbx_description
1 polymer ?
#
loop_
_entity_poly.entity_id
_entity_poly.type
_entity_poly.pdbx_seq_one_letter_code
_entity_poly.pdbx_strand_id
1 'polypeptide(L)'
;MRHALAILILAFSMSIGANRLCAETINIVALGDSNTFGTGQGKTPGGVPVAEAYPAKLERALRARGWDVSVSNQGAAGQTARDAVYSLDRRIPAGTKLTIIELGLNDRNFLGASPSDIASSLAEIIRRVRAKGSAIILVRMWWQRDDAAFAAVQQSTDTVVNWWSSDLWPGGLVRPEYDSGDHSHLNAAGTDVIVSRALPDMERVLTQIGFRPNR
;
A
#
# COMPACT_ATOMS: atom_id res chain seq x y z
N MET A 1 -16.92 -82.30 -10.59
CA MET A 1 -17.65 -81.07 -10.21
C MET A 1 -16.61 -80.01 -9.79
N ARG A 2 -16.35 -79.05 -10.67
CA ARG A 2 -15.34 -77.98 -10.41
C ARG A 2 -16.11 -76.68 -10.17
N HIS A 3 -16.02 -76.12 -8.97
CA HIS A 3 -16.64 -74.83 -8.61
C HIS A 3 -15.64 -73.71 -8.92
N ALA A 4 -15.99 -72.87 -9.88
CA ALA A 4 -15.25 -71.63 -10.19
C ALA A 4 -15.74 -70.55 -9.27
N LEU A 5 -14.84 -69.99 -8.44
CA LEU A 5 -15.07 -68.86 -7.56
C LEU A 5 -14.76 -67.56 -8.32
N ALA A 6 -15.79 -66.79 -8.64
CA ALA A 6 -15.62 -65.50 -9.29
C ALA A 6 -15.34 -64.43 -8.22
N ILE A 7 -14.14 -63.86 -8.24
CA ILE A 7 -13.76 -62.71 -7.39
C ILE A 7 -14.18 -61.42 -8.08
N LEU A 8 -15.17 -60.74 -7.51
CA LEU A 8 -15.63 -59.42 -7.95
C LEU A 8 -14.73 -58.34 -7.33
N ILE A 9 -13.84 -57.71 -8.13
CA ILE A 9 -13.02 -56.58 -7.69
C ILE A 9 -13.83 -55.32 -7.88
N LEU A 10 -14.32 -54.74 -6.78
CA LEU A 10 -14.93 -53.42 -6.76
C LEU A 10 -13.81 -52.37 -6.80
N ALA A 11 -13.61 -51.72 -7.95
CA ALA A 11 -12.74 -50.55 -8.04
C ALA A 11 -13.45 -49.32 -7.43
N PHE A 12 -13.01 -48.92 -6.25
CA PHE A 12 -13.47 -47.70 -5.58
C PHE A 12 -12.70 -46.51 -6.18
N SER A 13 -13.29 -45.83 -7.15
CA SER A 13 -12.73 -44.61 -7.72
C SER A 13 -12.87 -43.47 -6.69
N MET A 14 -11.81 -43.19 -5.92
CA MET A 14 -11.70 -41.96 -5.14
C MET A 14 -11.55 -40.77 -6.08
N SER A 15 -12.63 -40.05 -6.35
CA SER A 15 -12.60 -38.72 -6.94
C SER A 15 -12.02 -37.78 -5.90
N ILE A 16 -10.73 -37.50 -6.00
CA ILE A 16 -10.11 -36.39 -5.24
C ILE A 16 -10.67 -35.11 -5.86
N GLY A 17 -11.77 -34.64 -5.31
CA GLY A 17 -12.28 -33.30 -5.60
C GLY A 17 -11.19 -32.31 -5.18
N ALA A 18 -10.52 -31.68 -6.15
CA ALA A 18 -9.67 -30.57 -5.90
C ALA A 18 -10.55 -29.43 -5.34
N ASN A 19 -10.68 -29.36 -4.02
CA ASN A 19 -11.16 -28.16 -3.35
C ASN A 19 -10.21 -27.03 -3.75
N ARG A 20 -10.59 -26.25 -4.76
CA ARG A 20 -10.01 -24.93 -4.95
C ARG A 20 -10.44 -24.14 -3.72
N LEU A 21 -9.59 -24.13 -2.69
CA LEU A 21 -9.64 -23.09 -1.66
C LEU A 21 -9.64 -21.79 -2.44
N CYS A 22 -10.75 -21.07 -2.44
CA CYS A 22 -10.79 -19.70 -2.93
C CYS A 22 -9.66 -18.97 -2.17
N ALA A 23 -8.63 -18.55 -2.88
CA ALA A 23 -7.55 -17.81 -2.26
C ALA A 23 -8.19 -16.55 -1.63
N GLU A 24 -7.92 -16.32 -0.35
CA GLU A 24 -8.42 -15.15 0.36
C GLU A 24 -7.89 -13.89 -0.33
N THR A 25 -8.77 -12.97 -0.71
CA THR A 25 -8.39 -11.67 -1.28
C THR A 25 -7.42 -10.95 -0.33
N ILE A 26 -6.29 -10.50 -0.85
CA ILE A 26 -5.24 -9.84 -0.09
C ILE A 26 -5.67 -8.41 0.21
N ASN A 27 -6.04 -8.13 1.46
CA ASN A 27 -6.43 -6.80 1.90
C ASN A 27 -5.21 -5.93 2.15
N ILE A 28 -5.09 -4.84 1.39
CA ILE A 28 -4.02 -3.85 1.45
C ILE A 28 -4.63 -2.51 1.87
N VAL A 29 -3.96 -1.78 2.75
CA VAL A 29 -4.34 -0.42 3.12
C VAL A 29 -3.27 0.56 2.65
N ALA A 30 -3.69 1.61 1.95
CA ALA A 30 -2.86 2.77 1.64
C ALA A 30 -3.23 3.90 2.61
N LEU A 31 -2.42 4.07 3.66
CA LEU A 31 -2.54 5.11 4.68
C LEU A 31 -1.67 6.30 4.29
N GLY A 32 -2.26 7.48 4.12
CA GLY A 32 -1.49 8.63 3.68
C GLY A 32 -2.25 9.96 3.76
N ASP A 33 -1.67 10.94 3.11
CA ASP A 33 -2.22 12.29 3.04
C ASP A 33 -3.04 12.55 1.76
N SER A 34 -3.05 13.78 1.27
CA SER A 34 -3.76 14.17 0.04
C SER A 34 -3.24 13.47 -1.22
N ASN A 35 -1.95 13.13 -1.29
CA ASN A 35 -1.38 12.41 -2.43
C ASN A 35 -1.86 10.95 -2.48
N THR A 36 -2.14 10.34 -1.33
CA THR A 36 -2.81 9.04 -1.24
C THR A 36 -4.31 9.15 -1.50
N PHE A 37 -4.97 10.17 -0.94
CA PHE A 37 -6.42 10.35 -1.07
C PHE A 37 -6.86 10.59 -2.51
N GLY A 38 -6.09 11.38 -3.27
CA GLY A 38 -6.52 11.89 -4.57
C GLY A 38 -7.48 13.05 -4.37
N THR A 39 -6.95 14.22 -4.04
CA THR A 39 -7.74 15.46 -3.98
C THR A 39 -8.20 15.85 -5.38
N GLY A 40 -9.34 16.49 -5.54
CA GLY A 40 -9.90 16.85 -6.85
C GLY A 40 -11.41 16.82 -6.87
N GLN A 41 -12.04 16.58 -5.71
CA GLN A 41 -13.51 16.62 -5.58
C GLN A 41 -14.01 17.92 -4.93
N GLY A 42 -13.54 19.06 -5.41
CA GLY A 42 -14.19 20.36 -5.13
C GLY A 42 -13.87 21.04 -3.79
N LYS A 43 -13.02 20.47 -2.93
CA LYS A 43 -12.65 21.08 -1.64
C LYS A 43 -11.20 21.54 -1.56
N THR A 44 -10.33 21.01 -2.42
CA THR A 44 -8.94 21.46 -2.58
C THR A 44 -8.67 21.67 -4.06
N PRO A 45 -8.08 22.79 -4.48
CA PRO A 45 -7.60 22.93 -5.85
C PRO A 45 -6.51 21.92 -6.08
N GLY A 46 -6.60 21.14 -7.15
CA GLY A 46 -5.59 20.18 -7.56
C GLY A 46 -5.79 18.73 -7.08
N GLY A 47 -4.99 17.84 -7.60
CA GLY A 47 -5.08 16.40 -7.42
C GLY A 47 -5.93 15.70 -8.48
N VAL A 48 -6.33 14.46 -8.19
CA VAL A 48 -7.11 13.60 -9.08
C VAL A 48 -8.35 13.05 -8.38
N PRO A 49 -9.40 12.66 -9.12
CA PRO A 49 -10.50 11.88 -8.54
C PRO A 49 -9.96 10.62 -7.85
N VAL A 50 -10.65 10.17 -6.78
CA VAL A 50 -10.23 8.98 -6.01
C VAL A 50 -10.00 7.75 -6.89
N ALA A 51 -10.77 7.58 -7.95
CA ALA A 51 -10.61 6.49 -8.91
C ALA A 51 -9.31 6.58 -9.74
N GLU A 52 -8.70 7.76 -9.83
CA GLU A 52 -7.43 8.03 -10.51
C GLU A 52 -6.27 8.21 -9.51
N ALA A 53 -6.54 8.16 -8.21
CA ALA A 53 -5.50 8.15 -7.18
C ALA A 53 -4.67 6.86 -7.24
N TYR A 54 -3.42 6.94 -6.80
CA TYR A 54 -2.51 5.80 -6.94
C TYR A 54 -3.02 4.51 -6.29
N PRO A 55 -3.75 4.48 -5.15
CA PRO A 55 -4.22 3.22 -4.58
C PRO A 55 -5.19 2.48 -5.50
N ALA A 56 -6.13 3.20 -6.13
CA ALA A 56 -7.09 2.60 -7.06
C ALA A 56 -6.42 2.12 -8.36
N LYS A 57 -5.46 2.89 -8.88
CA LYS A 57 -4.67 2.48 -10.04
C LYS A 57 -3.78 1.27 -9.73
N LEU A 58 -3.17 1.25 -8.55
CA LEU A 58 -2.32 0.15 -8.08
C LEU A 58 -3.12 -1.15 -7.96
N GLU A 59 -4.35 -1.09 -7.41
CA GLU A 59 -5.24 -2.25 -7.37
C GLU A 59 -5.51 -2.80 -8.76
N ARG A 60 -5.92 -1.92 -9.70
CA ARG A 60 -6.18 -2.34 -11.10
C ARG A 60 -4.95 -2.97 -11.75
N ALA A 61 -3.78 -2.37 -11.53
CA ALA A 61 -2.54 -2.85 -12.13
C ALA A 61 -2.07 -4.20 -11.55
N LEU A 62 -2.21 -4.40 -10.24
CA LEU A 62 -1.92 -5.69 -9.60
C LEU A 62 -2.90 -6.78 -10.04
N ARG A 63 -4.20 -6.46 -10.10
CA ARG A 63 -5.22 -7.40 -10.59
C ARG A 63 -4.98 -7.83 -12.03
N ALA A 64 -4.59 -6.88 -12.91
CA ALA A 64 -4.22 -7.18 -14.29
C ALA A 64 -3.00 -8.13 -14.40
N ARG A 65 -2.20 -8.26 -13.34
CA ARG A 65 -1.07 -9.19 -13.22
C ARG A 65 -1.40 -10.48 -12.46
N GLY A 66 -2.69 -10.73 -12.20
CA GLY A 66 -3.17 -11.95 -11.56
C GLY A 66 -3.19 -11.93 -10.03
N TRP A 67 -2.87 -10.81 -9.39
CA TRP A 67 -2.97 -10.71 -7.93
C TRP A 67 -4.43 -10.50 -7.49
N ASP A 68 -4.91 -11.35 -6.58
CA ASP A 68 -6.23 -11.15 -5.96
C ASP A 68 -6.08 -10.20 -4.77
N VAL A 69 -6.12 -8.90 -5.03
CA VAL A 69 -5.92 -7.84 -4.05
C VAL A 69 -7.12 -6.91 -3.97
N SER A 70 -7.31 -6.31 -2.79
CA SER A 70 -8.16 -5.13 -2.57
C SER A 70 -7.33 -4.06 -1.89
N VAL A 71 -7.27 -2.84 -2.47
CA VAL A 71 -6.48 -1.72 -1.95
C VAL A 71 -7.42 -0.65 -1.41
N SER A 72 -7.56 -0.60 -0.08
CA SER A 72 -8.34 0.44 0.60
C SER A 72 -7.57 1.75 0.64
N ASN A 73 -8.13 2.80 0.03
CA ASN A 73 -7.59 4.14 0.12
C ASN A 73 -7.99 4.77 1.46
N GLN A 74 -7.02 4.91 2.34
CA GLN A 74 -7.13 5.52 3.66
C GLN A 74 -6.32 6.83 3.74
N GLY A 75 -6.16 7.50 2.61
CA GLY A 75 -5.65 8.86 2.54
C GLY A 75 -6.64 9.89 3.07
N ALA A 76 -6.14 11.03 3.52
CA ALA A 76 -6.98 12.18 3.87
C ALA A 76 -6.24 13.50 3.60
N ALA A 77 -6.93 14.47 3.02
CA ALA A 77 -6.33 15.78 2.72
C ALA A 77 -5.81 16.45 4.01
N GLY A 78 -4.57 16.94 3.95
CA GLY A 78 -3.91 17.58 5.09
C GLY A 78 -3.51 16.64 6.23
N GLN A 79 -3.64 15.32 6.05
CA GLN A 79 -3.32 14.35 7.10
C GLN A 79 -1.87 14.45 7.55
N THR A 80 -1.67 14.57 8.85
CA THR A 80 -0.37 14.46 9.49
C THR A 80 -0.14 13.06 10.04
N ALA A 81 1.11 12.65 10.22
CA ALA A 81 1.45 11.41 10.92
C ALA A 81 0.93 11.45 12.36
N ARG A 82 1.07 12.61 13.03
CA ARG A 82 0.57 12.82 14.40
C ARG A 82 -0.94 12.54 14.50
N ASP A 83 -1.74 13.10 13.61
CA ASP A 83 -3.20 12.93 13.66
C ASP A 83 -3.65 11.54 13.18
N ALA A 84 -2.87 10.90 12.29
CA ALA A 84 -3.12 9.54 11.87
C ALA A 84 -3.06 8.54 13.03
N VAL A 85 -2.19 8.75 14.04
CA VAL A 85 -2.12 7.92 15.25
C VAL A 85 -3.49 7.80 15.94
N TYR A 86 -4.25 8.89 16.04
CA TYR A 86 -5.55 8.89 16.73
C TYR A 86 -6.67 8.18 15.95
N SER A 87 -6.56 8.11 14.63
CA SER A 87 -7.57 7.49 13.77
C SER A 87 -7.20 6.09 13.28
N LEU A 88 -6.02 5.59 13.66
CA LEU A 88 -5.39 4.40 13.08
C LEU A 88 -6.26 3.14 13.16
N ASP A 89 -6.89 2.89 14.32
CA ASP A 89 -7.66 1.65 14.54
C ASP A 89 -8.87 1.51 13.62
N ARG A 90 -9.48 2.63 13.24
CA ARG A 90 -10.59 2.66 12.29
C ARG A 90 -10.12 2.51 10.84
N ARG A 91 -8.90 2.96 10.55
CA ARG A 91 -8.34 2.96 9.18
C ARG A 91 -7.66 1.66 8.81
N ILE A 92 -7.11 0.93 9.80
CA ILE A 92 -6.45 -0.35 9.57
C ILE A 92 -7.31 -1.47 10.18
N PRO A 93 -8.24 -2.05 9.41
CA PRO A 93 -9.09 -3.13 9.90
C PRO A 93 -8.29 -4.40 10.19
N ALA A 94 -8.85 -5.28 11.02
CA ALA A 94 -8.31 -6.62 11.21
C ALA A 94 -8.27 -7.38 9.86
N GLY A 95 -7.26 -8.22 9.68
CA GLY A 95 -7.08 -8.97 8.43
C GLY A 95 -6.35 -8.20 7.33
N THR A 96 -5.94 -6.94 7.56
CA THR A 96 -5.05 -6.22 6.64
C THR A 96 -3.71 -6.97 6.55
N LYS A 97 -3.32 -7.39 5.35
CA LYS A 97 -2.07 -8.15 5.12
C LYS A 97 -0.87 -7.25 4.87
N LEU A 98 -1.11 -6.07 4.28
CA LEU A 98 -0.06 -5.10 3.95
C LEU A 98 -0.58 -3.67 4.15
N THR A 99 0.20 -2.84 4.80
CA THR A 99 -0.07 -1.40 4.94
C THR A 99 1.04 -0.60 4.27
N ILE A 100 0.65 0.28 3.35
CA ILE A 100 1.52 1.29 2.75
C ILE A 100 1.34 2.56 3.59
N ILE A 101 2.43 3.14 4.09
CA ILE A 101 2.42 4.35 4.92
C ILE A 101 3.12 5.48 4.15
N GLU A 102 2.37 6.53 3.81
CA GLU A 102 2.83 7.73 3.10
C GLU A 102 2.42 8.96 3.93
N LEU A 103 3.24 9.36 4.91
CA LEU A 103 2.92 10.42 5.87
C LEU A 103 4.19 11.20 6.31
N GLY A 104 3.98 12.38 6.87
CA GLY A 104 5.01 13.22 7.48
C GLY A 104 5.24 14.54 6.77
N LEU A 105 4.79 14.69 5.52
CA LEU A 105 4.95 15.95 4.78
C LEU A 105 4.16 17.09 5.41
N ASN A 106 2.91 16.82 5.81
CA ASN A 106 2.05 17.83 6.43
C ASN A 106 2.48 18.17 7.86
N ASP A 107 3.06 17.23 8.59
CA ASP A 107 3.69 17.51 9.91
C ASP A 107 4.80 18.56 9.76
N ARG A 108 5.65 18.40 8.75
CA ARG A 108 6.72 19.34 8.45
C ARG A 108 6.19 20.68 7.97
N ASN A 109 5.28 20.68 6.97
CA ASN A 109 4.89 21.89 6.25
C ASN A 109 3.87 22.73 7.01
N PHE A 110 2.94 22.11 7.73
CA PHE A 110 1.85 22.83 8.41
C PHE A 110 2.07 22.98 9.92
N LEU A 111 2.76 22.01 10.53
CA LEU A 111 2.99 22.05 11.98
C LEU A 111 4.39 22.51 12.35
N GLY A 112 5.31 22.62 11.38
CA GLY A 112 6.72 22.88 11.68
C GLY A 112 7.34 21.82 12.59
N ALA A 113 6.80 20.58 12.56
CA ALA A 113 7.26 19.52 13.43
C ALA A 113 8.71 19.15 13.13
N SER A 114 9.46 18.86 14.19
CA SER A 114 10.85 18.40 14.05
C SER A 114 10.91 17.01 13.40
N PRO A 115 12.02 16.65 12.74
CA PRO A 115 12.22 15.29 12.24
C PRO A 115 12.00 14.19 13.29
N SER A 116 12.41 14.43 14.54
CA SER A 116 12.22 13.51 15.65
C SER A 116 10.75 13.33 16.06
N ASP A 117 9.95 14.39 16.03
CA ASP A 117 8.51 14.29 16.33
C ASP A 117 7.77 13.50 15.25
N ILE A 118 8.13 13.75 13.97
CA ILE A 118 7.57 13.00 12.84
C ILE A 118 7.97 11.54 12.92
N ALA A 119 9.24 11.25 13.17
CA ALA A 119 9.74 9.90 13.33
C ALA A 119 9.04 9.16 14.48
N SER A 120 8.80 9.83 15.61
CA SER A 120 8.08 9.28 16.76
C SER A 120 6.64 8.92 16.40
N SER A 121 5.94 9.76 15.67
CA SER A 121 4.57 9.51 15.20
C SER A 121 4.54 8.32 14.23
N LEU A 122 5.47 8.24 13.28
CA LEU A 122 5.60 7.13 12.35
C LEU A 122 5.93 5.81 13.08
N ALA A 123 6.83 5.85 14.07
CA ALA A 123 7.18 4.68 14.88
C ALA A 123 5.96 4.12 15.62
N GLU A 124 5.12 4.98 16.18
CA GLU A 124 3.87 4.55 16.85
C GLU A 124 2.88 3.94 15.85
N ILE A 125 2.70 4.53 14.67
CA ILE A 125 1.87 3.98 13.59
C ILE A 125 2.38 2.57 13.23
N ILE A 126 3.66 2.42 12.96
CA ILE A 126 4.30 1.16 12.57
C ILE A 126 4.10 0.10 13.66
N ARG A 127 4.38 0.45 14.91
CA ARG A 127 4.19 -0.45 16.05
C ARG A 127 2.77 -0.99 16.13
N ARG A 128 1.76 -0.12 15.98
CA ARG A 128 0.34 -0.51 16.04
C ARG A 128 -0.11 -1.30 14.82
N VAL A 129 0.37 -0.96 13.63
CA VAL A 129 0.11 -1.72 12.39
C VAL A 129 0.68 -3.14 12.51
N ARG A 130 1.93 -3.28 13.00
CA ARG A 130 2.54 -4.59 13.24
C ARG A 130 1.77 -5.43 14.28
N ALA A 131 1.28 -4.79 15.33
CA ALA A 131 0.45 -5.49 16.34
C ALA A 131 -0.84 -6.07 15.76
N LYS A 132 -1.30 -5.58 14.60
CA LYS A 132 -2.43 -6.13 13.85
C LYS A 132 -2.03 -7.24 12.86
N GLY A 133 -0.75 -7.61 12.78
CA GLY A 133 -0.22 -8.64 11.89
C GLY A 133 -0.05 -8.20 10.43
N SER A 134 -0.07 -6.89 10.15
CA SER A 134 0.15 -6.36 8.81
C SER A 134 1.64 -6.15 8.53
N ALA A 135 2.11 -6.57 7.35
CA ALA A 135 3.40 -6.15 6.81
C ALA A 135 3.36 -4.65 6.45
N ILE A 136 4.52 -4.01 6.34
CA ILE A 136 4.62 -2.56 6.20
C ILE A 136 5.56 -2.16 5.06
N ILE A 137 5.05 -1.37 4.13
CA ILE A 137 5.84 -0.56 3.20
C ILE A 137 5.83 0.88 3.70
N LEU A 138 7.00 1.42 4.03
CA LEU A 138 7.16 2.83 4.33
C LEU A 138 7.58 3.57 3.07
N VAL A 139 6.74 4.50 2.63
CA VAL A 139 7.06 5.42 1.53
C VAL A 139 7.84 6.59 2.11
N ARG A 140 9.14 6.59 1.87
CA ARG A 140 10.05 7.62 2.35
C ARG A 140 9.97 8.85 1.47
N MET A 141 9.76 9.99 2.08
CA MET A 141 9.86 11.28 1.42
C MET A 141 11.33 11.63 1.14
N TRP A 142 11.60 12.38 0.07
CA TRP A 142 12.97 12.72 -0.34
C TRP A 142 13.80 13.41 0.75
N TRP A 143 13.17 14.24 1.58
CA TRP A 143 13.81 14.96 2.68
C TRP A 143 14.11 14.08 3.91
N GLN A 144 13.52 12.89 4.03
CA GLN A 144 13.75 11.96 5.13
C GLN A 144 14.99 11.07 4.91
N ARG A 145 15.61 11.16 3.74
CA ARG A 145 16.61 10.19 3.30
C ARG A 145 17.82 10.15 4.23
N ASP A 146 18.37 11.32 4.53
CA ASP A 146 19.67 11.45 5.18
C ASP A 146 19.55 11.95 6.63
N ASP A 147 18.32 12.01 7.16
CA ASP A 147 18.07 12.45 8.53
C ASP A 147 18.09 11.24 9.47
N ALA A 148 19.01 11.26 10.44
CA ALA A 148 19.23 10.19 11.41
C ALA A 148 17.97 9.87 12.25
N ALA A 149 17.05 10.81 12.44
CA ALA A 149 15.80 10.59 13.16
C ALA A 149 14.95 9.49 12.54
N PHE A 150 15.03 9.32 11.21
CA PHE A 150 14.24 8.30 10.51
C PHE A 150 14.91 6.93 10.41
N ALA A 151 16.19 6.79 10.79
CA ALA A 151 16.94 5.53 10.65
C ALA A 151 16.24 4.37 11.40
N ALA A 152 15.86 4.56 12.66
CA ALA A 152 15.19 3.54 13.46
C ALA A 152 13.80 3.20 12.92
N VAL A 153 13.06 4.19 12.43
CA VAL A 153 11.75 4.02 11.79
C VAL A 153 11.88 3.15 10.54
N GLN A 154 12.85 3.46 9.68
CA GLN A 154 13.11 2.72 8.45
C GLN A 154 13.51 1.26 8.73
N GLN A 155 14.35 1.02 9.73
CA GLN A 155 14.75 -0.33 10.15
C GLN A 155 13.60 -1.15 10.74
N SER A 156 12.56 -0.50 11.27
CA SER A 156 11.39 -1.16 11.85
C SER A 156 10.32 -1.57 10.83
N THR A 157 10.53 -1.31 9.54
CA THR A 157 9.60 -1.66 8.47
C THR A 157 10.08 -2.85 7.64
N ASP A 158 9.19 -3.49 6.89
CA ASP A 158 9.54 -4.62 6.03
C ASP A 158 10.22 -4.14 4.73
N THR A 159 9.85 -2.96 4.28
CA THR A 159 10.39 -2.34 3.07
C THR A 159 10.27 -0.83 3.15
N VAL A 160 11.34 -0.14 2.75
CA VAL A 160 11.36 1.31 2.51
C VAL A 160 11.47 1.57 1.01
N VAL A 161 10.61 2.43 0.49
CA VAL A 161 10.53 2.76 -0.94
C VAL A 161 10.59 4.27 -1.18
N ASN A 162 10.97 4.65 -2.41
CA ASN A 162 11.11 6.06 -2.83
C ASN A 162 10.19 6.39 -4.02
N TRP A 163 8.93 6.04 -3.93
CA TRP A 163 7.99 6.31 -5.04
C TRP A 163 7.81 7.81 -5.27
N TRP A 164 7.81 8.59 -4.18
CA TRP A 164 7.77 10.07 -4.15
C TRP A 164 9.20 10.62 -4.10
N SER A 165 9.94 10.52 -5.18
CA SER A 165 11.31 11.02 -5.24
C SER A 165 11.37 12.48 -5.73
N SER A 166 12.50 13.14 -5.44
CA SER A 166 12.70 14.58 -5.73
C SER A 166 12.66 14.92 -7.22
N ASP A 167 12.77 13.95 -8.11
CA ASP A 167 12.62 14.16 -9.57
C ASP A 167 11.19 14.50 -9.98
N LEU A 168 10.18 14.12 -9.19
CA LEU A 168 8.80 14.55 -9.40
C LEU A 168 8.52 15.93 -8.80
N TRP A 169 9.28 16.34 -7.78
CA TRP A 169 9.18 17.63 -7.08
C TRP A 169 10.52 18.37 -7.08
N PRO A 170 11.08 18.74 -8.26
CA PRO A 170 12.30 19.53 -8.28
C PRO A 170 12.07 20.89 -7.64
N GLY A 171 12.92 21.24 -6.64
CA GLY A 171 12.74 22.47 -5.90
C GLY A 171 11.51 22.55 -4.99
N GLY A 172 10.82 21.41 -4.76
CA GLY A 172 9.64 21.33 -3.91
C GLY A 172 8.30 21.58 -4.61
N LEU A 173 8.31 21.82 -5.91
CA LEU A 173 7.11 21.96 -6.74
C LEU A 173 6.97 20.75 -7.67
N VAL A 174 5.74 20.33 -7.94
CA VAL A 174 5.46 19.27 -8.91
C VAL A 174 5.95 19.69 -10.30
N ARG A 175 6.57 18.77 -11.04
CA ARG A 175 6.96 19.01 -12.43
C ARG A 175 5.73 19.36 -13.27
N PRO A 176 5.84 20.34 -14.20
CA PRO A 176 4.69 20.83 -14.97
C PRO A 176 3.88 19.75 -15.67
N GLU A 177 4.53 18.72 -16.23
CA GLU A 177 3.87 17.61 -16.92
C GLU A 177 3.05 16.70 -15.99
N TYR A 178 3.33 16.74 -14.69
CA TYR A 178 2.65 15.92 -13.65
C TYR A 178 1.81 16.76 -12.71
N ASP A 179 1.79 18.08 -12.87
CA ASP A 179 1.07 19.02 -12.01
C ASP A 179 -0.44 18.97 -12.29
N SER A 180 -1.23 18.90 -11.24
CA SER A 180 -2.69 19.01 -11.32
C SER A 180 -3.19 20.46 -11.37
N GLY A 181 -2.27 21.45 -11.33
CA GLY A 181 -2.58 22.87 -11.41
C GLY A 181 -2.42 23.64 -10.10
N ASP A 182 -1.93 23.00 -9.04
CA ASP A 182 -1.69 23.64 -7.73
C ASP A 182 -0.23 23.54 -7.27
N HIS A 183 0.66 23.04 -8.11
CA HIS A 183 2.09 22.87 -7.88
C HIS A 183 2.46 21.93 -6.72
N SER A 184 1.48 21.24 -6.14
CA SER A 184 1.65 20.38 -4.97
C SER A 184 1.21 18.96 -5.20
N HIS A 185 0.14 18.76 -5.98
CA HIS A 185 -0.48 17.46 -6.20
C HIS A 185 -0.27 16.95 -7.63
N LEU A 186 -0.15 15.63 -7.74
CA LEU A 186 0.01 14.98 -9.03
C LEU A 186 -1.31 14.94 -9.81
N ASN A 187 -1.22 15.11 -11.13
CA ASN A 187 -2.28 14.78 -12.07
C ASN A 187 -2.31 13.26 -12.37
N ALA A 188 -3.21 12.83 -13.27
CA ALA A 188 -3.36 11.41 -13.63
C ALA A 188 -2.06 10.79 -14.16
N ALA A 189 -1.28 11.52 -14.99
CA ALA A 189 0.00 11.04 -15.48
C ALA A 189 1.05 10.89 -14.36
N GLY A 190 1.07 11.82 -13.40
CA GLY A 190 1.94 11.73 -12.23
C GLY A 190 1.60 10.52 -11.34
N THR A 191 0.30 10.22 -11.15
CA THR A 191 -0.12 9.02 -10.41
C THR A 191 0.24 7.72 -11.15
N ASP A 192 0.28 7.72 -12.49
CA ASP A 192 0.77 6.57 -13.28
C ASP A 192 2.26 6.33 -13.06
N VAL A 193 3.06 7.38 -12.92
CA VAL A 193 4.48 7.26 -12.55
C VAL A 193 4.63 6.60 -11.17
N ILE A 194 3.83 7.03 -10.18
CA ILE A 194 3.84 6.39 -8.85
C ILE A 194 3.52 4.90 -8.95
N VAL A 195 2.46 4.53 -9.67
CA VAL A 195 2.06 3.12 -9.83
C VAL A 195 3.15 2.31 -10.53
N SER A 196 3.78 2.86 -11.58
CA SER A 196 4.86 2.16 -12.29
C SER A 196 6.06 1.86 -11.38
N ARG A 197 6.38 2.75 -10.45
CA ARG A 197 7.43 2.55 -9.43
C ARG A 197 7.00 1.57 -8.34
N ALA A 198 5.73 1.63 -7.95
CA ALA A 198 5.19 0.81 -6.88
C ALA A 198 5.08 -0.67 -7.25
N LEU A 199 4.71 -0.98 -8.49
CA LEU A 199 4.40 -2.34 -8.92
C LEU A 199 5.49 -3.38 -8.60
N PRO A 200 6.78 -3.18 -8.97
CA PRO A 200 7.82 -4.17 -8.68
C PRO A 200 8.03 -4.37 -7.18
N ASP A 201 7.96 -3.30 -6.38
CA ASP A 201 8.07 -3.40 -4.93
C ASP A 201 6.89 -4.14 -4.30
N MET A 202 5.68 -3.86 -4.78
CA MET A 202 4.46 -4.53 -4.32
C MET A 202 4.51 -6.04 -4.61
N GLU A 203 4.83 -6.44 -5.84
CA GLU A 203 4.93 -7.84 -6.22
C GLU A 203 6.01 -8.58 -5.40
N ARG A 204 7.14 -7.91 -5.16
CA ARG A 204 8.21 -8.45 -4.31
C ARG A 204 7.74 -8.64 -2.87
N VAL A 205 7.13 -7.63 -2.25
CA VAL A 205 6.68 -7.70 -0.86
C VAL A 205 5.55 -8.71 -0.71
N LEU A 206 4.55 -8.71 -1.60
CA LEU A 206 3.48 -9.71 -1.58
C LEU A 206 4.03 -11.14 -1.65
N THR A 207 5.05 -11.35 -2.49
CA THR A 207 5.75 -12.64 -2.61
C THR A 207 6.49 -13.00 -1.32
N GLN A 208 7.17 -12.06 -0.69
CA GLN A 208 7.89 -12.24 0.58
C GLN A 208 6.98 -12.64 1.73
N ILE A 209 5.78 -12.05 1.80
CA ILE A 209 4.78 -12.38 2.84
C ILE A 209 3.92 -13.60 2.49
N GLY A 210 4.28 -14.35 1.45
CA GLY A 210 3.75 -15.68 1.16
C GLY A 210 2.63 -15.75 0.11
N PHE A 211 2.28 -14.64 -0.53
CA PHE A 211 1.26 -14.63 -1.59
C PHE A 211 1.85 -14.88 -2.98
N ARG A 212 1.01 -15.30 -3.91
CA ARG A 212 1.37 -15.53 -5.32
C ARG A 212 0.22 -15.05 -6.21
N PRO A 213 0.53 -14.57 -7.44
CA PRO A 213 -0.52 -14.26 -8.40
C PRO A 213 -1.24 -15.54 -8.86
N ASN A 214 -2.52 -15.40 -9.16
CA ASN A 214 -3.29 -16.46 -9.82
C ASN A 214 -2.75 -16.63 -11.24
N ARG A 215 -2.56 -17.88 -11.65
CA ARG A 215 -2.15 -18.24 -13.02
C ARG A 215 -3.32 -18.14 -13.98
#